data_85ee6bb702e9ad27dcaba805a3fdda99
#
_entry.id   85ee6bb702e9ad27dcaba805a3fdda99
#
_cell.length_a   1.000
_cell.length_b   1.000
_cell.length_c   1.000
_cell.angle_alpha   90.00
_cell.angle_beta   90.00
_cell.angle_gamma   90.00
#
_symmetry.space_group_name_H-M   'P 1'
#
loop_
_entity.id
_entity.type
_entity.pdbx_description
1 polymer ?
#
loop_
_entity_poly.entity_id
_entity_poly.type
_entity_poly.pdbx_seq_one_letter_code
_entity_poly.pdbx_strand_id
1 'polypeptide(L)'
;MAKIALKVDVDTLRGTKEGVPNLARTLERFGLKATFLFSLGPDHTGWALKRVFKPGFLKKVSRTSVVEHYGIKTLLYGVLLPGPDIGKQAAAEMRAIDAAGHETGIHTWDHVAWQDAVRNRDAQWTKVQMQKSWDRFVEIFGHPPVTYGAAGWQMNEAAFEQLDQWGIKYSSDGRAQPNLMPYRFALPSGKAKHVQYPTTLPTFDELIGIDDADEFGAVKKLLEITQSNPNDQVFTLHAELEGQKLLPAFEQLLAGWVNQGHDLVTMGELHQSWEATKQLDKIAIQPVTWGEIPNRSGELILQTA
;
A
#
# COMPACT_ATOMS: atom_id res chain seq x y z
N MET A 1 9.32 -4.02 22.45
CA MET A 1 8.48 -3.01 21.77
C MET A 1 8.19 -3.56 20.38
N ALA A 2 6.94 -3.49 19.94
CA ALA A 2 6.56 -3.92 18.60
C ALA A 2 6.96 -2.86 17.58
N LYS A 3 7.30 -3.30 16.37
CA LYS A 3 7.52 -2.42 15.22
C LYS A 3 6.21 -2.20 14.45
N ILE A 4 6.01 -0.99 13.99
CA ILE A 4 4.94 -0.67 13.05
C ILE A 4 5.58 -0.15 11.77
N ALA A 5 5.54 -0.95 10.70
CA ALA A 5 6.04 -0.51 9.41
C ALA A 5 5.03 0.42 8.73
N LEU A 6 5.50 1.60 8.35
CA LEU A 6 4.71 2.61 7.64
C LEU A 6 4.83 2.40 6.14
N LYS A 7 3.76 1.91 5.53
CA LYS A 7 3.64 1.67 4.09
C LYS A 7 2.73 2.73 3.46
N VAL A 8 3.29 3.56 2.60
CA VAL A 8 2.57 4.63 1.88
C VAL A 8 2.27 4.17 0.46
N ASP A 9 1.01 3.92 0.16
CA ASP A 9 0.55 3.65 -1.19
C ASP A 9 0.26 4.99 -1.89
N VAL A 10 0.80 5.17 -3.09
CA VAL A 10 0.69 6.40 -3.88
C VAL A 10 0.04 6.06 -5.22
N ASP A 11 -1.26 6.32 -5.32
CA ASP A 11 -2.12 5.80 -6.39
C ASP A 11 -2.22 6.74 -7.58
N THR A 12 -2.18 8.07 -7.33
CA THR A 12 -2.58 9.10 -8.29
C THR A 12 -1.51 10.15 -8.52
N LEU A 13 -1.63 10.89 -9.62
CA LEU A 13 -0.79 12.07 -9.87
C LEU A 13 -0.95 13.12 -8.77
N ARG A 14 -2.18 13.34 -8.29
CA ARG A 14 -2.45 14.31 -7.21
C ARG A 14 -1.82 13.85 -5.90
N GLY A 15 -1.98 12.59 -5.52
CA GLY A 15 -1.34 12.02 -4.34
C GLY A 15 0.16 12.20 -4.38
N THR A 16 0.79 11.92 -5.53
CA THR A 16 2.23 12.08 -5.71
C THR A 16 2.68 13.54 -5.56
N LYS A 17 1.95 14.51 -6.15
CA LYS A 17 2.37 15.93 -6.16
C LYS A 17 2.03 16.68 -4.88
N GLU A 18 0.93 16.36 -4.23
CA GLU A 18 0.43 17.08 -3.05
C GLU A 18 0.62 16.28 -1.77
N GLY A 19 0.18 15.01 -1.76
CA GLY A 19 0.18 14.16 -0.57
C GLY A 19 1.57 13.72 -0.15
N VAL A 20 2.39 13.25 -1.09
CA VAL A 20 3.74 12.76 -0.81
C VAL A 20 4.62 13.83 -0.15
N PRO A 21 4.71 15.09 -0.64
CA PRO A 21 5.47 16.12 0.05
C PRO A 21 4.94 16.47 1.45
N ASN A 22 3.63 16.39 1.67
CA ASN A 22 3.04 16.63 2.99
C ASN A 22 3.44 15.53 3.97
N LEU A 23 3.32 14.26 3.57
CA LEU A 23 3.74 13.11 4.38
C LEU A 23 5.24 13.17 4.70
N ALA A 24 6.08 13.48 3.71
CA ALA A 24 7.53 13.58 3.92
C ALA A 24 7.88 14.62 4.99
N ARG A 25 7.28 15.83 4.92
CA ARG A 25 7.49 16.87 5.93
C ARG A 25 6.99 16.45 7.31
N THR A 26 5.86 15.76 7.38
CA THR A 26 5.33 15.25 8.65
C THR A 26 6.26 14.20 9.23
N LEU A 27 6.66 13.20 8.45
CA LEU A 27 7.60 12.16 8.90
C LEU A 27 8.95 12.77 9.34
N GLU A 28 9.47 13.75 8.63
CA GLU A 28 10.69 14.46 9.01
C GLU A 28 10.57 15.14 10.38
N ARG A 29 9.44 15.80 10.69
CA ARG A 29 9.19 16.42 12.01
C ARG A 29 9.19 15.40 13.15
N PHE A 30 8.78 14.17 12.89
CA PHE A 30 8.83 13.07 13.84
C PHE A 30 10.18 12.32 13.84
N GLY A 31 11.10 12.66 12.95
CA GLY A 31 12.37 11.93 12.77
C GLY A 31 12.19 10.52 12.19
N LEU A 32 11.11 10.28 11.46
CA LEU A 32 10.71 8.96 10.95
C LEU A 32 10.97 8.80 9.47
N LYS A 33 11.08 7.55 9.03
CA LYS A 33 11.08 7.14 7.63
C LYS A 33 9.90 6.20 7.36
N ALA A 34 9.51 6.12 6.09
CA ALA A 34 8.46 5.23 5.63
C ALA A 34 8.83 4.61 4.28
N THR A 35 8.09 3.59 3.86
CA THR A 35 8.21 2.98 2.54
C THR A 35 7.15 3.57 1.63
N PHE A 36 7.56 4.25 0.57
CA PHE A 36 6.68 4.83 -0.44
C PHE A 36 6.62 3.92 -1.67
N LEU A 37 5.43 3.47 -2.00
CA LEU A 37 5.15 2.61 -3.15
C LEU A 37 4.40 3.41 -4.21
N PHE A 38 5.00 3.57 -5.39
CA PHE A 38 4.49 4.47 -6.43
C PHE A 38 3.77 3.74 -7.57
N SER A 39 2.61 4.25 -7.96
CA SER A 39 2.02 3.99 -9.27
C SER A 39 2.78 4.81 -10.32
N LEU A 40 3.25 4.17 -11.40
CA LEU A 40 4.29 4.73 -12.27
C LEU A 40 3.85 5.04 -13.71
N GLY A 41 2.65 4.63 -14.08
CA GLY A 41 2.09 4.84 -15.41
C GLY A 41 0.93 5.82 -15.46
N PRO A 42 -0.11 5.55 -16.29
CA PRO A 42 -1.23 6.45 -16.42
C PRO A 42 -2.16 6.44 -15.21
N ASP A 43 -2.62 7.62 -14.82
CA ASP A 43 -3.66 7.81 -13.80
C ASP A 43 -5.05 7.61 -14.43
N HIS A 44 -5.63 6.44 -14.22
CA HIS A 44 -6.98 6.13 -14.69
C HIS A 44 -7.99 6.04 -13.52
N THR A 45 -7.81 6.86 -12.49
CA THR A 45 -8.68 6.86 -11.30
C THR A 45 -10.16 6.99 -11.64
N GLY A 46 -10.50 7.73 -12.68
CA GLY A 46 -11.89 7.86 -13.16
C GLY A 46 -12.53 6.53 -13.58
N TRP A 47 -11.76 5.52 -13.97
CA TRP A 47 -12.32 4.20 -14.28
C TRP A 47 -12.94 3.53 -13.05
N ALA A 48 -12.48 3.87 -11.85
CA ALA A 48 -13.08 3.37 -10.62
C ALA A 48 -14.55 3.81 -10.46
N LEU A 49 -14.98 4.89 -11.12
CA LEU A 49 -16.39 5.30 -11.15
C LEU A 49 -17.31 4.23 -11.73
N LYS A 50 -16.81 3.36 -12.63
CA LYS A 50 -17.59 2.22 -13.14
C LYS A 50 -18.02 1.26 -12.02
N ARG A 51 -17.29 1.27 -10.89
CA ARG A 51 -17.62 0.46 -9.70
C ARG A 51 -18.82 1.01 -8.93
N VAL A 52 -19.26 2.26 -9.20
CA VAL A 52 -20.48 2.88 -8.62
C VAL A 52 -21.72 2.00 -8.87
N PHE A 53 -21.72 1.27 -9.97
CA PHE A 53 -22.81 0.33 -10.31
C PHE A 53 -22.71 -1.03 -9.57
N LYS A 54 -21.64 -1.28 -8.80
CA LYS A 54 -21.54 -2.50 -7.96
C LYS A 54 -22.27 -2.29 -6.63
N PRO A 55 -23.03 -3.30 -6.15
CA PRO A 55 -23.68 -3.23 -4.83
C PRO A 55 -22.68 -2.87 -3.72
N GLY A 56 -23.07 -1.96 -2.84
CA GLY A 56 -22.24 -1.51 -1.70
C GLY A 56 -21.28 -0.37 -1.99
N PHE A 57 -20.92 -0.09 -3.24
CA PHE A 57 -19.97 0.99 -3.58
C PHE A 57 -20.54 2.38 -3.27
N LEU A 58 -21.81 2.64 -3.57
CA LEU A 58 -22.47 3.91 -3.23
C LEU A 58 -22.45 4.20 -1.73
N LYS A 59 -22.61 3.17 -0.91
CA LYS A 59 -22.55 3.29 0.56
C LYS A 59 -21.14 3.66 1.03
N LYS A 60 -20.09 3.21 0.35
CA LYS A 60 -18.69 3.59 0.60
C LYS A 60 -18.42 5.04 0.14
N VAL A 61 -18.85 5.41 -1.06
CA VAL A 61 -18.68 6.76 -1.64
C VAL A 61 -19.34 7.84 -0.75
N SER A 62 -20.53 7.56 -0.19
CA SER A 62 -21.22 8.50 0.69
C SER A 62 -20.52 8.68 2.05
N ARG A 63 -19.79 7.65 2.54
CA ARG A 63 -19.05 7.73 3.81
C ARG A 63 -17.71 8.47 3.68
N THR A 64 -17.02 8.32 2.57
CA THR A 64 -15.63 8.77 2.40
C THR A 64 -15.49 9.96 1.47
N SER A 65 -16.49 10.79 1.22
CA SER A 65 -16.34 12.03 0.42
C SER A 65 -15.31 11.91 -0.74
N VAL A 66 -15.44 10.91 -1.61
CA VAL A 66 -14.45 10.54 -2.65
C VAL A 66 -14.00 11.76 -3.47
N VAL A 67 -14.91 12.70 -3.73
CA VAL A 67 -14.61 13.94 -4.45
C VAL A 67 -13.63 14.83 -3.66
N GLU A 68 -13.76 14.91 -2.36
CA GLU A 68 -12.87 15.72 -1.52
C GLU A 68 -11.46 15.14 -1.45
N HIS A 69 -11.34 13.81 -1.40
CA HIS A 69 -10.04 13.12 -1.31
C HIS A 69 -9.30 13.10 -2.64
N TYR A 70 -9.98 12.72 -3.72
CA TYR A 70 -9.32 12.56 -5.03
C TYR A 70 -9.37 13.83 -5.88
N GLY A 71 -10.32 14.72 -5.65
CA GLY A 71 -10.58 15.90 -6.46
C GLY A 71 -11.30 15.59 -7.78
N ILE A 72 -12.11 16.53 -8.25
CA ILE A 72 -12.93 16.35 -9.46
C ILE A 72 -12.07 16.01 -10.68
N LYS A 73 -10.93 16.68 -10.86
CA LYS A 73 -10.05 16.47 -12.02
C LYS A 73 -9.51 15.04 -12.10
N THR A 74 -9.08 14.48 -10.98
CA THR A 74 -8.59 13.10 -10.89
C THR A 74 -9.69 12.09 -11.23
N LEU A 75 -10.92 12.34 -10.78
CA LEU A 75 -12.07 11.49 -11.10
C LEU A 75 -12.48 11.53 -12.58
N LEU A 76 -12.02 12.52 -13.33
CA LEU A 76 -12.26 12.60 -14.79
C LEU A 76 -11.16 11.89 -15.62
N TYR A 77 -10.03 11.54 -15.03
CA TYR A 77 -8.93 10.89 -15.73
C TYR A 77 -9.31 9.48 -16.23
N GLY A 78 -9.06 9.23 -17.49
CA GLY A 78 -9.42 7.99 -18.18
C GLY A 78 -10.89 7.93 -18.63
N VAL A 79 -11.75 8.89 -18.25
CA VAL A 79 -13.17 8.96 -18.65
C VAL A 79 -13.43 10.12 -19.61
N LEU A 80 -13.24 11.35 -19.16
CA LEU A 80 -13.43 12.58 -19.95
C LEU A 80 -12.10 13.26 -20.27
N LEU A 81 -11.07 13.02 -19.47
CA LEU A 81 -9.72 13.53 -19.67
C LEU A 81 -8.76 12.35 -19.87
N PRO A 82 -7.71 12.50 -20.71
CA PRO A 82 -6.67 11.47 -20.78
C PRO A 82 -6.00 11.31 -19.41
N GLY A 83 -5.70 10.06 -19.03
CA GLY A 83 -4.96 9.78 -17.82
C GLY A 83 -3.53 10.31 -17.94
N PRO A 84 -3.08 11.23 -17.05
CA PRO A 84 -1.71 11.72 -17.09
C PRO A 84 -0.73 10.59 -16.69
N ASP A 85 0.44 10.58 -17.30
CA ASP A 85 1.52 9.67 -16.93
C ASP A 85 2.17 10.17 -15.61
N ILE A 86 1.91 9.45 -14.51
CA ILE A 86 2.34 9.84 -13.16
C ILE A 86 3.86 9.90 -13.09
N GLY A 87 4.54 8.83 -13.52
CA GLY A 87 5.99 8.72 -13.44
C GLY A 87 6.72 9.81 -14.24
N LYS A 88 6.16 10.26 -15.37
CA LYS A 88 6.73 11.38 -16.12
C LYS A 88 6.47 12.73 -15.48
N GLN A 89 5.27 12.94 -14.94
CA GLN A 89 4.87 14.25 -14.45
C GLN A 89 5.23 14.53 -13.00
N ALA A 90 5.56 13.52 -12.23
CA ALA A 90 5.91 13.63 -10.81
C ALA A 90 7.23 12.94 -10.44
N ALA A 91 8.12 12.73 -11.41
CA ALA A 91 9.44 12.12 -11.17
C ALA A 91 10.30 12.93 -10.18
N ALA A 92 10.13 14.25 -10.13
CA ALA A 92 10.90 15.10 -9.22
C ALA A 92 10.50 14.85 -7.75
N GLU A 93 9.21 14.76 -7.49
CA GLU A 93 8.65 14.45 -6.16
C GLU A 93 9.09 13.06 -5.70
N MET A 94 9.06 12.06 -6.59
CA MET A 94 9.50 10.70 -6.31
C MET A 94 10.99 10.66 -5.94
N ARG A 95 11.86 11.28 -6.74
CA ARG A 95 13.30 11.37 -6.44
C ARG A 95 13.60 12.13 -5.14
N ALA A 96 12.79 13.13 -4.79
CA ALA A 96 12.96 13.86 -3.54
C ALA A 96 12.73 12.96 -2.32
N ILE A 97 11.80 12.01 -2.39
CA ILE A 97 11.54 11.01 -1.34
C ILE A 97 12.73 10.07 -1.16
N ASP A 98 13.27 9.56 -2.26
CA ASP A 98 14.44 8.70 -2.25
C ASP A 98 15.67 9.45 -1.68
N ALA A 99 15.92 10.67 -2.17
CA ALA A 99 17.01 11.54 -1.68
C ALA A 99 16.85 11.92 -0.20
N ALA A 100 15.63 11.97 0.32
CA ALA A 100 15.34 12.18 1.75
C ALA A 100 15.60 10.94 2.61
N GLY A 101 15.99 9.81 2.01
CA GLY A 101 16.29 8.55 2.71
C GLY A 101 15.07 7.75 3.15
N HIS A 102 13.91 7.97 2.52
CA HIS A 102 12.80 7.05 2.62
C HIS A 102 13.04 5.83 1.72
N GLU A 103 12.43 4.72 2.05
CA GLU A 103 12.44 3.55 1.18
C GLU A 103 11.45 3.77 0.03
N THR A 104 11.86 3.42 -1.19
CA THR A 104 11.02 3.54 -2.39
C THR A 104 10.82 2.17 -3.05
N GLY A 105 9.61 1.95 -3.58
CA GLY A 105 9.25 0.73 -4.27
C GLY A 105 8.12 0.93 -5.28
N ILE A 106 7.72 -0.15 -5.89
CA ILE A 106 6.66 -0.15 -6.91
C ILE A 106 5.32 -0.49 -6.26
N HIS A 107 4.29 0.34 -6.57
CA HIS A 107 2.90 -0.03 -6.31
C HIS A 107 2.30 -0.76 -7.52
N THR A 108 2.38 -0.13 -8.70
CA THR A 108 1.92 -0.75 -9.97
C THR A 108 2.31 0.13 -11.17
N TRP A 109 1.95 -0.33 -12.39
CA TRP A 109 1.96 0.52 -13.58
C TRP A 109 0.72 1.42 -13.65
N ASP A 110 -0.48 0.83 -13.57
CA ASP A 110 -1.78 1.51 -13.65
C ASP A 110 -2.67 0.91 -12.56
N HIS A 111 -2.95 1.71 -11.54
CA HIS A 111 -3.61 1.24 -10.33
C HIS A 111 -4.97 0.60 -10.61
N VAL A 112 -5.84 1.29 -11.36
CA VAL A 112 -7.21 0.81 -11.60
C VAL A 112 -7.23 -0.36 -12.57
N ALA A 113 -6.42 -0.30 -13.63
CA ALA A 113 -6.33 -1.40 -14.59
C ALA A 113 -5.79 -2.69 -13.94
N TRP A 114 -4.80 -2.56 -13.05
CA TRP A 114 -4.28 -3.68 -12.28
C TRP A 114 -5.35 -4.28 -11.37
N GLN A 115 -5.93 -3.46 -10.52
CA GLN A 115 -6.93 -3.88 -9.53
C GLN A 115 -8.18 -4.52 -10.17
N ASP A 116 -8.61 -4.05 -11.34
CA ASP A 116 -9.78 -4.59 -12.03
C ASP A 116 -9.47 -5.89 -12.80
N ALA A 117 -8.22 -6.17 -13.11
CA ALA A 117 -7.90 -7.20 -14.09
C ALA A 117 -6.98 -8.33 -13.60
N VAL A 118 -6.00 -8.07 -12.71
CA VAL A 118 -4.89 -8.99 -12.44
C VAL A 118 -5.33 -10.39 -12.04
N ARG A 119 -6.43 -10.51 -11.27
CA ARG A 119 -6.95 -11.82 -10.82
C ARG A 119 -7.24 -12.77 -12.00
N ASN A 120 -7.77 -12.24 -13.09
CA ASN A 120 -8.30 -13.01 -14.22
C ASN A 120 -7.42 -12.89 -15.48
N ARG A 121 -6.26 -12.25 -15.39
CA ARG A 121 -5.31 -12.11 -16.50
C ARG A 121 -4.27 -13.21 -16.50
N ASP A 122 -3.79 -13.53 -17.69
CA ASP A 122 -2.72 -14.49 -17.87
C ASP A 122 -1.34 -13.96 -17.43
N ALA A 123 -0.38 -14.86 -17.36
CA ALA A 123 0.98 -14.53 -16.97
C ALA A 123 1.65 -13.53 -17.93
N GLN A 124 1.31 -13.54 -19.21
CA GLN A 124 1.92 -12.63 -20.19
C GLN A 124 1.47 -11.18 -19.93
N TRP A 125 0.17 -10.95 -19.74
CA TRP A 125 -0.33 -9.63 -19.38
C TRP A 125 0.28 -9.11 -18.08
N THR A 126 0.31 -9.96 -17.05
CA THR A 126 0.88 -9.63 -15.76
C THR A 126 2.34 -9.19 -15.86
N LYS A 127 3.16 -9.98 -16.53
CA LYS A 127 4.58 -9.68 -16.75
C LYS A 127 4.79 -8.37 -17.51
N VAL A 128 3.97 -8.10 -18.53
CA VAL A 128 4.07 -6.85 -19.30
C VAL A 128 3.74 -5.63 -18.44
N GLN A 129 2.70 -5.71 -17.58
CA GLN A 129 2.38 -4.59 -16.68
C GLN A 129 3.49 -4.37 -15.64
N MET A 130 3.98 -5.44 -15.05
CA MET A 130 5.07 -5.37 -14.07
C MET A 130 6.35 -4.84 -14.70
N GLN A 131 6.73 -5.30 -15.90
CA GLN A 131 7.94 -4.83 -16.58
C GLN A 131 7.88 -3.33 -16.90
N LYS A 132 6.72 -2.80 -17.32
CA LYS A 132 6.55 -1.36 -17.52
C LYS A 132 6.80 -0.56 -16.23
N SER A 133 6.32 -1.05 -15.09
CA SER A 133 6.54 -0.38 -13.81
C SER A 133 8.02 -0.48 -13.38
N TRP A 134 8.67 -1.61 -13.60
CA TRP A 134 10.08 -1.80 -13.32
C TRP A 134 10.94 -0.84 -14.15
N ASP A 135 10.74 -0.81 -15.47
CA ASP A 135 11.53 0.03 -16.38
C ASP A 135 11.38 1.52 -16.02
N ARG A 136 10.15 1.95 -15.71
CA ARG A 136 9.88 3.32 -15.28
C ARG A 136 10.49 3.63 -13.91
N PHE A 137 10.46 2.69 -12.98
CA PHE A 137 11.12 2.86 -11.68
C PHE A 137 12.62 3.11 -11.86
N VAL A 138 13.28 2.26 -12.64
CA VAL A 138 14.72 2.40 -12.93
C VAL A 138 15.02 3.72 -13.68
N GLU A 139 14.16 4.13 -14.62
CA GLU A 139 14.28 5.43 -15.32
C GLU A 139 14.23 6.61 -14.33
N ILE A 140 13.36 6.56 -13.32
CA ILE A 140 13.17 7.66 -12.35
C ILE A 140 14.27 7.67 -11.29
N PHE A 141 14.57 6.53 -10.70
CA PHE A 141 15.42 6.43 -9.51
C PHE A 141 16.88 6.08 -9.81
N GLY A 142 17.18 5.53 -10.99
CA GLY A 142 18.53 5.13 -11.39
C GLY A 142 19.02 3.82 -10.75
N HIS A 143 18.19 3.14 -9.99
CA HIS A 143 18.48 1.85 -9.36
C HIS A 143 17.24 0.93 -9.39
N PRO A 144 17.39 -0.40 -9.22
CA PRO A 144 16.25 -1.31 -9.17
C PRO A 144 15.42 -1.10 -7.89
N PRO A 145 14.11 -1.40 -7.91
CA PRO A 145 13.27 -1.40 -6.71
C PRO A 145 13.70 -2.52 -5.74
N VAL A 146 13.57 -2.27 -4.45
CA VAL A 146 13.88 -3.25 -3.40
C VAL A 146 12.65 -3.94 -2.85
N THR A 147 11.48 -3.34 -3.03
CA THR A 147 10.19 -3.81 -2.51
C THR A 147 9.04 -3.51 -3.48
N TYR A 148 7.93 -4.18 -3.24
CA TYR A 148 6.69 -4.07 -4.01
C TYR A 148 5.49 -4.08 -3.07
N GLY A 149 4.39 -3.45 -3.48
CA GLY A 149 3.11 -3.56 -2.79
C GLY A 149 1.97 -3.44 -3.78
N ALA A 150 1.17 -4.48 -3.89
CA ALA A 150 0.15 -4.60 -4.91
C ALA A 150 -1.00 -3.61 -4.75
N ALA A 151 -1.39 -2.97 -5.85
CA ALA A 151 -2.56 -2.10 -5.89
C ALA A 151 -3.83 -2.87 -5.46
N GLY A 152 -4.50 -2.32 -4.45
CA GLY A 152 -5.70 -2.91 -3.88
C GLY A 152 -5.50 -4.28 -3.22
N TRP A 153 -4.26 -4.65 -2.87
CA TRP A 153 -3.89 -5.97 -2.36
C TRP A 153 -4.30 -7.11 -3.30
N GLN A 154 -4.12 -6.90 -4.60
CA GLN A 154 -4.49 -7.89 -5.62
C GLN A 154 -3.28 -8.31 -6.43
N MET A 155 -2.99 -9.60 -6.41
CA MET A 155 -1.89 -10.23 -7.14
C MET A 155 -2.33 -11.60 -7.65
N ASN A 156 -1.72 -12.08 -8.73
CA ASN A 156 -1.82 -13.47 -9.15
C ASN A 156 -0.47 -14.19 -8.99
N GLU A 157 -0.46 -15.52 -9.15
CA GLU A 157 0.74 -16.34 -8.96
C GLU A 157 1.90 -15.89 -9.88
N ALA A 158 1.59 -15.50 -11.12
CA ALA A 158 2.60 -15.04 -12.07
C ALA A 158 3.29 -13.73 -11.62
N ALA A 159 2.57 -12.88 -10.89
CA ALA A 159 3.14 -11.67 -10.32
C ALA A 159 4.10 -12.00 -9.17
N PHE A 160 3.75 -12.93 -8.28
CA PHE A 160 4.66 -13.38 -7.23
C PHE A 160 5.90 -14.06 -7.79
N GLU A 161 5.76 -14.90 -8.83
CA GLU A 161 6.91 -15.48 -9.53
C GLU A 161 7.81 -14.41 -10.17
N GLN A 162 7.22 -13.32 -10.68
CA GLN A 162 7.99 -12.22 -11.25
C GLN A 162 8.79 -11.46 -10.18
N LEU A 163 8.25 -11.27 -8.98
CA LEU A 163 9.00 -10.68 -7.86
C LEU A 163 10.23 -11.53 -7.50
N ASP A 164 10.08 -12.85 -7.47
CA ASP A 164 11.20 -13.78 -7.24
C ASP A 164 12.27 -13.71 -8.35
N GLN A 165 11.85 -13.58 -9.61
CA GLN A 165 12.76 -13.41 -10.75
C GLN A 165 13.56 -12.10 -10.69
N TRP A 166 12.94 -11.03 -10.17
CA TRP A 166 13.58 -9.75 -9.96
C TRP A 166 14.50 -9.71 -8.74
N GLY A 167 14.45 -10.73 -7.89
CA GLY A 167 15.24 -10.77 -6.65
C GLY A 167 14.72 -9.86 -5.56
N ILE A 168 13.43 -9.47 -5.62
CA ILE A 168 12.76 -8.77 -4.53
C ILE A 168 12.83 -9.65 -3.28
N LYS A 169 13.25 -9.07 -2.16
CA LYS A 169 13.41 -9.82 -0.91
C LYS A 169 12.14 -9.85 -0.07
N TYR A 170 11.37 -8.79 -0.09
CA TYR A 170 10.12 -8.62 0.67
C TYR A 170 9.14 -7.74 -0.08
N SER A 171 7.86 -7.96 0.19
CA SER A 171 6.78 -7.17 -0.39
C SER A 171 5.55 -7.16 0.53
N SER A 172 4.57 -6.32 0.21
CA SER A 172 3.34 -6.15 1.01
C SER A 172 2.12 -6.13 0.10
N ASP A 173 1.72 -7.33 -0.34
CA ASP A 173 0.75 -7.50 -1.42
C ASP A 173 -0.62 -8.00 -0.95
N GLY A 174 -0.78 -8.25 0.36
CA GLY A 174 -1.99 -8.82 0.92
C GLY A 174 -2.37 -8.22 2.26
N ARG A 175 -3.46 -8.75 2.81
CA ARG A 175 -4.00 -8.39 4.13
C ARG A 175 -3.88 -9.57 5.10
N ALA A 176 -3.79 -9.25 6.38
CA ALA A 176 -3.83 -10.23 7.46
C ALA A 176 -4.49 -9.66 8.71
N GLN A 177 -4.80 -10.53 9.67
CA GLN A 177 -5.20 -10.10 11.00
C GLN A 177 -3.98 -9.63 11.81
N PRO A 178 -4.15 -8.74 12.81
CA PRO A 178 -3.04 -8.16 13.57
C PRO A 178 -2.16 -9.13 14.37
N ASN A 179 -2.54 -10.39 14.48
CA ASN A 179 -1.78 -11.44 15.17
C ASN A 179 -1.00 -12.35 14.23
N LEU A 180 -1.14 -12.16 12.93
CA LEU A 180 -0.44 -12.98 11.94
C LEU A 180 0.92 -12.38 11.61
N MET A 181 1.87 -13.26 11.38
CA MET A 181 3.28 -12.96 11.15
C MET A 181 3.60 -13.00 9.65
N PRO A 182 4.79 -12.53 9.22
CA PRO A 182 5.18 -12.65 7.82
C PRO A 182 5.17 -14.12 7.36
N TYR A 183 4.98 -14.31 6.06
CA TYR A 183 4.85 -15.64 5.45
C TYR A 183 5.46 -15.66 4.04
N ARG A 184 5.47 -16.83 3.40
CA ARG A 184 5.79 -17.00 1.99
C ARG A 184 4.66 -17.71 1.27
N PHE A 185 4.53 -17.47 -0.03
CA PHE A 185 3.58 -18.21 -0.86
C PHE A 185 4.14 -19.56 -1.29
N ALA A 186 3.25 -20.56 -1.35
CA ALA A 186 3.43 -21.75 -2.17
C ALA A 186 3.04 -21.39 -3.60
N LEU A 187 3.98 -21.42 -4.53
CA LEU A 187 3.79 -21.09 -5.93
C LEU A 187 3.93 -22.34 -6.80
N PRO A 188 3.43 -22.36 -8.05
CA PRO A 188 3.65 -23.48 -8.97
C PRO A 188 5.11 -23.84 -9.18
N SER A 189 6.01 -22.85 -9.15
CA SER A 189 7.46 -23.03 -9.23
C SER A 189 8.12 -23.50 -7.92
N GLY A 190 7.38 -23.59 -6.82
CA GLY A 190 7.85 -23.94 -5.49
C GLY A 190 7.54 -22.90 -4.43
N LYS A 191 8.30 -22.86 -3.35
CA LYS A 191 8.18 -21.82 -2.31
C LYS A 191 8.70 -20.49 -2.82
N ALA A 192 7.92 -19.41 -2.67
CA ALA A 192 8.38 -18.05 -2.95
C ALA A 192 9.65 -17.70 -2.17
N LYS A 193 10.59 -17.03 -2.82
CA LYS A 193 11.85 -16.57 -2.20
C LYS A 193 11.62 -15.32 -1.36
N HIS A 194 10.81 -14.39 -1.87
CA HIS A 194 10.46 -13.16 -1.16
C HIS A 194 9.54 -13.43 0.04
N VAL A 195 9.62 -12.56 1.02
CA VAL A 195 8.80 -12.61 2.25
C VAL A 195 7.63 -11.64 2.10
N GLN A 196 6.44 -12.09 2.43
CA GLN A 196 5.24 -11.25 2.51
C GLN A 196 5.10 -10.64 3.90
N TYR A 197 4.97 -9.32 3.95
CA TYR A 197 4.58 -8.56 5.14
C TYR A 197 3.20 -7.93 4.87
N PRO A 198 2.12 -8.67 5.16
CA PRO A 198 0.77 -8.20 4.85
C PRO A 198 0.40 -6.98 5.67
N THR A 199 -0.46 -6.12 5.15
CA THR A 199 -1.09 -5.06 5.95
C THR A 199 -1.95 -5.71 7.03
N THR A 200 -1.60 -5.47 8.28
CA THR A 200 -2.25 -6.10 9.45
C THR A 200 -3.20 -5.15 10.18
N LEU A 201 -2.96 -3.84 10.09
CA LEU A 201 -3.84 -2.84 10.69
C LEU A 201 -4.91 -2.39 9.68
N PRO A 202 -6.12 -2.05 10.14
CA PRO A 202 -7.11 -1.42 9.28
C PRO A 202 -6.61 -0.05 8.81
N THR A 203 -7.00 0.34 7.59
CA THR A 203 -6.72 1.68 7.05
C THR A 203 -7.77 2.69 7.54
N PHE A 204 -7.49 3.99 7.41
CA PHE A 204 -8.45 5.03 7.83
C PHE A 204 -9.79 4.90 7.09
N ASP A 205 -9.78 4.64 5.79
CA ASP A 205 -11.02 4.49 4.98
C ASP A 205 -11.84 3.23 5.31
N GLU A 206 -11.25 2.27 6.02
CA GLU A 206 -11.94 1.10 6.56
C GLU A 206 -12.61 1.38 7.91
N LEU A 207 -12.16 2.41 8.64
CA LEU A 207 -12.66 2.76 9.97
C LEU A 207 -13.61 3.96 9.97
N ILE A 208 -13.34 4.97 9.14
CA ILE A 208 -14.17 6.20 9.07
C ILE A 208 -15.60 5.83 8.61
N GLY A 209 -16.58 6.37 9.34
CA GLY A 209 -18.02 6.13 9.11
C GLY A 209 -18.51 4.77 9.60
N ILE A 210 -17.69 4.01 10.33
CA ILE A 210 -18.14 2.82 11.06
C ILE A 210 -18.49 3.26 12.49
N ASP A 211 -19.69 2.89 12.96
CA ASP A 211 -20.22 3.31 14.26
C ASP A 211 -20.12 4.84 14.48
N ASP A 212 -20.38 5.61 13.40
CA ASP A 212 -20.28 7.07 13.34
C ASP A 212 -18.88 7.65 13.65
N ALA A 213 -17.83 6.84 13.54
CA ALA A 213 -16.47 7.31 13.77
C ALA A 213 -16.02 8.29 12.68
N ASP A 214 -15.52 9.45 13.11
CA ASP A 214 -14.75 10.37 12.28
C ASP A 214 -13.29 9.94 12.17
N GLU A 215 -12.45 10.77 11.58
CA GLU A 215 -11.01 10.49 11.44
C GLU A 215 -10.29 10.35 12.80
N PHE A 216 -10.72 11.04 13.84
CA PHE A 216 -10.14 10.95 15.19
C PHE A 216 -10.65 9.71 15.94
N GLY A 217 -11.89 9.30 15.68
CA GLY A 217 -12.42 8.01 16.13
C GLY A 217 -11.63 6.84 15.53
N ALA A 218 -11.25 6.93 14.25
CA ALA A 218 -10.38 5.96 13.61
C ALA A 218 -8.98 5.92 14.25
N VAL A 219 -8.38 7.07 14.58
CA VAL A 219 -7.12 7.15 15.33
C VAL A 219 -7.24 6.42 16.67
N LYS A 220 -8.29 6.72 17.45
CA LYS A 220 -8.52 6.07 18.75
C LYS A 220 -8.57 4.54 18.60
N LYS A 221 -9.30 4.06 17.60
CA LYS A 221 -9.43 2.61 17.33
C LYS A 221 -8.10 1.95 16.98
N LEU A 222 -7.28 2.59 16.13
CA LEU A 222 -5.94 2.11 15.79
C LEU A 222 -5.02 2.05 17.01
N LEU A 223 -5.04 3.07 17.86
CA LEU A 223 -4.27 3.11 19.11
C LEU A 223 -4.72 2.01 20.09
N GLU A 224 -6.02 1.73 20.19
CA GLU A 224 -6.54 0.62 21.01
C GLU A 224 -6.04 -0.75 20.50
N ILE A 225 -6.07 -0.97 19.17
CA ILE A 225 -5.59 -2.21 18.55
C ILE A 225 -4.09 -2.41 18.84
N THR A 226 -3.28 -1.37 18.65
CA THR A 226 -1.83 -1.48 18.81
C THR A 226 -1.40 -1.58 20.27
N GLN A 227 -2.08 -0.89 21.18
CA GLN A 227 -1.79 -0.94 22.61
C GLN A 227 -1.91 -2.36 23.19
N SER A 228 -2.87 -3.14 22.71
CA SER A 228 -3.14 -4.50 23.18
C SER A 228 -2.36 -5.57 22.41
N ASN A 229 -1.63 -5.20 21.34
CA ASN A 229 -0.93 -6.16 20.49
C ASN A 229 0.60 -6.02 20.58
N PRO A 230 1.31 -7.03 21.10
CA PRO A 230 2.77 -6.99 21.21
C PRO A 230 3.51 -7.34 19.91
N ASN A 231 2.80 -7.76 18.87
CA ASN A 231 3.41 -8.21 17.61
C ASN A 231 3.72 -7.04 16.69
N ASP A 232 4.71 -7.22 15.83
CA ASP A 232 5.00 -6.29 14.73
C ASP A 232 3.78 -6.13 13.82
N GLN A 233 3.59 -4.93 13.27
CA GLN A 233 2.43 -4.57 12.44
C GLN A 233 2.89 -3.89 11.15
N VAL A 234 2.02 -3.93 10.14
CA VAL A 234 2.13 -3.11 8.94
C VAL A 234 0.88 -2.24 8.85
N PHE A 235 1.10 -0.94 8.79
CA PHE A 235 0.04 0.04 8.54
C PHE A 235 0.17 0.61 7.14
N THR A 236 -0.88 0.46 6.35
CA THR A 236 -0.96 1.09 5.02
C THR A 236 -1.71 2.40 5.11
N LEU A 237 -1.10 3.45 4.59
CA LEU A 237 -1.70 4.78 4.42
C LEU A 237 -1.60 5.20 2.95
N HIS A 238 -2.48 6.10 2.52
CA HIS A 238 -2.56 6.55 1.14
C HIS A 238 -2.18 8.03 1.05
N ALA A 239 -1.31 8.36 0.12
CA ALA A 239 -0.90 9.75 -0.08
C ALA A 239 -2.08 10.68 -0.39
N GLU A 240 -3.15 10.14 -0.96
CA GLU A 240 -4.40 10.82 -1.29
C GLU A 240 -5.25 11.18 -0.06
N LEU A 241 -5.09 10.45 1.03
CA LEU A 241 -5.91 10.57 2.24
C LEU A 241 -5.10 11.20 3.37
N GLU A 242 -4.17 10.42 3.94
CA GLU A 242 -3.32 10.83 5.07
C GLU A 242 -2.31 11.92 4.68
N GLY A 243 -1.95 12.00 3.39
CA GLY A 243 -1.12 13.09 2.87
C GLY A 243 -1.88 14.40 2.59
N GLN A 244 -3.19 14.42 2.72
CA GLN A 244 -4.05 15.55 2.41
C GLN A 244 -5.04 15.84 3.56
N LYS A 245 -6.34 15.58 3.36
CA LYS A 245 -7.39 15.92 4.33
C LYS A 245 -7.20 15.25 5.69
N LEU A 246 -6.72 14.02 5.73
CA LEU A 246 -6.52 13.25 6.96
C LEU A 246 -5.16 13.48 7.62
N LEU A 247 -4.35 14.43 7.13
CA LEU A 247 -3.02 14.70 7.68
C LEU A 247 -3.03 15.02 9.18
N PRO A 248 -3.95 15.83 9.71
CA PRO A 248 -4.00 16.09 11.16
C PRO A 248 -4.28 14.84 12.00
N ALA A 249 -5.16 13.95 11.52
CA ALA A 249 -5.44 12.68 12.17
C ALA A 249 -4.24 11.73 12.11
N PHE A 250 -3.53 11.68 10.97
CA PHE A 250 -2.31 10.91 10.84
C PHE A 250 -1.19 11.40 11.77
N GLU A 251 -1.02 12.72 11.93
CA GLU A 251 -0.07 13.28 12.89
C GLU A 251 -0.39 12.86 14.33
N GLN A 252 -1.69 12.88 14.70
CA GLN A 252 -2.12 12.41 16.03
C GLN A 252 -1.85 10.90 16.20
N LEU A 253 -2.05 10.10 15.17
CA LEU A 253 -1.78 8.67 15.19
C LEU A 253 -0.28 8.39 15.40
N LEU A 254 0.60 9.09 14.67
CA LEU A 254 2.05 8.98 14.86
C LEU A 254 2.47 9.33 16.28
N ALA A 255 1.97 10.46 16.82
CA ALA A 255 2.23 10.86 18.20
C ALA A 255 1.73 9.82 19.20
N GLY A 256 0.57 9.23 18.96
CA GLY A 256 -0.01 8.18 19.79
C GLY A 256 0.86 6.92 19.83
N TRP A 257 1.33 6.43 18.67
CA TRP A 257 2.21 5.27 18.60
C TRP A 257 3.57 5.50 19.24
N VAL A 258 4.16 6.70 19.05
CA VAL A 258 5.39 7.10 19.74
C VAL A 258 5.18 7.09 21.26
N ASN A 259 4.04 7.62 21.76
CA ASN A 259 3.70 7.61 23.17
C ASN A 259 3.44 6.20 23.72
N GLN A 260 2.94 5.28 22.91
CA GLN A 260 2.81 3.85 23.25
C GLN A 260 4.16 3.11 23.27
N GLY A 261 5.22 3.76 22.79
CA GLY A 261 6.57 3.17 22.73
C GLY A 261 6.78 2.22 21.56
N HIS A 262 5.97 2.32 20.50
CA HIS A 262 6.22 1.57 19.27
C HIS A 262 7.39 2.15 18.47
N ASP A 263 8.11 1.26 17.79
CA ASP A 263 9.18 1.61 16.88
C ASP A 263 8.58 1.72 15.45
N LEU A 264 8.50 2.95 14.93
CA LEU A 264 7.93 3.23 13.61
C LEU A 264 9.04 3.13 12.57
N VAL A 265 8.89 2.21 11.63
CA VAL A 265 9.98 1.77 10.73
C VAL A 265 9.52 1.70 9.27
N THR A 266 10.48 1.58 8.35
CA THR A 266 10.23 1.19 6.97
C THR A 266 9.97 -0.33 6.85
N MET A 267 9.45 -0.78 5.71
CA MET A 267 9.32 -2.22 5.41
C MET A 267 10.69 -2.91 5.41
N GLY A 268 11.73 -2.22 4.89
CA GLY A 268 13.09 -2.73 4.87
C GLY A 268 13.69 -2.92 6.26
N GLU A 269 13.48 -1.95 7.16
CA GLU A 269 13.92 -2.06 8.56
C GLU A 269 13.17 -3.17 9.30
N LEU A 270 11.86 -3.33 9.04
CA LEU A 270 11.11 -4.46 9.57
C LEU A 270 11.71 -5.78 9.06
N HIS A 271 11.96 -5.91 7.77
CA HIS A 271 12.56 -7.11 7.17
C HIS A 271 13.93 -7.43 7.77
N GLN A 272 14.82 -6.43 7.89
CA GLN A 272 16.14 -6.59 8.51
C GLN A 272 16.04 -7.07 9.96
N SER A 273 15.06 -6.59 10.72
CA SER A 273 14.85 -7.04 12.10
C SER A 273 14.48 -8.52 12.16
N TRP A 274 13.67 -9.01 11.21
CA TRP A 274 13.33 -10.43 11.09
C TRP A 274 14.50 -11.30 10.63
N GLU A 275 15.31 -10.82 9.68
CA GLU A 275 16.55 -11.50 9.28
C GLU A 275 17.50 -11.67 10.46
N ALA A 276 17.68 -10.63 11.29
CA ALA A 276 18.57 -10.66 12.45
C ALA A 276 18.15 -11.71 13.49
N THR A 277 16.86 -11.99 13.62
CA THR A 277 16.35 -13.03 14.55
C THR A 277 16.52 -14.46 14.03
N LYS A 278 16.92 -14.66 12.77
CA LYS A 278 17.00 -15.96 12.07
C LYS A 278 15.67 -16.73 12.07
N GLN A 279 14.56 -16.01 12.08
CA GLN A 279 13.21 -16.62 12.08
C GLN A 279 12.63 -16.78 10.69
N LEU A 280 13.19 -16.12 9.65
CA LEU A 280 12.68 -16.15 8.28
C LEU A 280 12.64 -17.55 7.65
N ASP A 281 13.44 -18.48 8.13
CA ASP A 281 13.39 -19.89 7.66
C ASP A 281 12.21 -20.67 8.26
N LYS A 282 11.60 -20.16 9.32
CA LYS A 282 10.51 -20.82 10.07
C LYS A 282 9.14 -20.24 9.81
N ILE A 283 9.05 -19.17 8.98
CA ILE A 283 7.76 -18.55 8.65
C ILE A 283 6.88 -19.49 7.85
N ALA A 284 5.57 -19.34 7.99
CA ALA A 284 4.59 -20.16 7.31
C ALA A 284 4.72 -20.08 5.79
N ILE A 285 4.39 -21.17 5.12
CA ILE A 285 4.22 -21.23 3.67
C ILE A 285 2.73 -21.47 3.42
N GLN A 286 2.08 -20.58 2.67
CA GLN A 286 0.63 -20.61 2.46
C GLN A 286 0.30 -20.52 0.97
N PRO A 287 -0.82 -21.12 0.51
CA PRO A 287 -1.29 -20.89 -0.85
C PRO A 287 -1.69 -19.43 -1.06
N VAL A 288 -1.74 -19.01 -2.31
CA VAL A 288 -2.33 -17.72 -2.70
C VAL A 288 -3.85 -17.82 -2.47
N THR A 289 -4.35 -17.13 -1.47
CA THR A 289 -5.75 -17.19 -1.06
C THR A 289 -6.41 -15.83 -1.26
N TRP A 290 -7.60 -15.85 -1.84
CA TRP A 290 -8.45 -14.68 -2.01
C TRP A 290 -9.58 -14.69 -0.98
N GLY A 291 -9.89 -13.53 -0.42
CA GLY A 291 -10.95 -13.40 0.56
C GLY A 291 -11.41 -11.95 0.71
N GLU A 292 -12.43 -11.76 1.51
CA GLU A 292 -13.00 -10.46 1.85
C GLU A 292 -12.62 -10.06 3.27
N ILE A 293 -12.50 -8.75 3.50
CA ILE A 293 -12.32 -8.18 4.84
C ILE A 293 -13.47 -7.22 5.16
N PRO A 294 -13.78 -7.00 6.43
CA PRO A 294 -14.83 -6.06 6.83
C PRO A 294 -14.60 -4.65 6.27
N ASN A 295 -15.69 -3.99 5.91
CA ASN A 295 -15.72 -2.59 5.45
C ASN A 295 -15.00 -2.29 4.13
N ARG A 296 -14.52 -3.31 3.43
CA ARG A 296 -13.92 -3.20 2.10
C ARG A 296 -14.72 -4.00 1.07
N SER A 297 -14.91 -3.45 -0.11
CA SER A 297 -15.60 -4.13 -1.21
C SER A 297 -14.63 -4.93 -2.07
N GLY A 298 -15.01 -6.16 -2.40
CA GLY A 298 -14.27 -7.06 -3.28
C GLY A 298 -13.25 -7.91 -2.54
N GLU A 299 -12.80 -8.97 -3.23
CA GLU A 299 -11.81 -9.90 -2.71
C GLU A 299 -10.38 -9.37 -2.94
N LEU A 300 -9.50 -9.77 -2.08
CA LEU A 300 -8.06 -9.40 -2.08
C LEU A 300 -7.22 -10.61 -1.61
N ILE A 301 -5.91 -10.50 -1.72
CA ILE A 301 -5.00 -11.51 -1.17
C ILE A 301 -5.08 -11.46 0.37
N LEU A 302 -5.40 -12.60 0.96
CA LEU A 302 -5.61 -12.73 2.39
C LEU A 302 -4.73 -13.83 2.98
N GLN A 303 -3.97 -13.51 4.01
CA GLN A 303 -3.31 -14.50 4.83
C GLN A 303 -4.35 -15.20 5.69
N THR A 304 -4.43 -16.53 5.59
CA THR A 304 -5.28 -17.36 6.45
C THR A 304 -4.48 -17.87 7.66
N ALA A 305 -5.17 -18.05 8.78
CA ALA A 305 -4.57 -18.58 10.01
C ALA A 305 -4.18 -20.05 9.85
#